data_c50d14711551147b198b1b65d762bd21
#
_entry.id   c50d14711551147b198b1b65d762bd21
#
_cell.length_a   1.000
_cell.length_b   1.000
_cell.length_c   1.000
_cell.angle_alpha   90.00
_cell.angle_beta   90.00
_cell.angle_gamma   90.00
#
_symmetry.space_group_name_H-M   'P 1'
#
loop_
_entity.id
_entity.type
_entity.pdbx_description
1 polymer ?
#
loop_
_entity_poly.entity_id
_entity_poly.type
_entity_poly.pdbx_seq_one_letter_code
_entity_poly.pdbx_strand_id
1 'polypeptide(L)'
;MNVLSLFDGISCGQLALNRAGIEVNNYYASEIKKYAIKVTQKHFPDTIQLGDVTKVKYKDGVLYTENGKIKVGKINLLIGGSPCQNFSTARACMYKIDGLKGDKSKLFYEYLRILKEVNPDYFLLENVKMKKESYEELNSYLGVKGILIDSALVSFQKRPRIYWSNIPNITIPEDKNINFQDYKDTDYDYCNQFNVKRTPSREKMWNNGQGRNSTLKSCANVTNSNKVYCLTRKQDRSPNSGLIEFDDFCRYLTRREIELAQTLPIGYTDDLSYRQMQDVCGDGWTVDVIAHIFKGL
;
A
#
# COMPACT_ATOMS: atom_id res chain seq x y z
N MET A 1 -21.01 10.19 1.92
CA MET A 1 -20.50 10.50 0.56
C MET A 1 -20.42 9.24 -0.29
N ASN A 2 -20.39 9.35 -1.65
CA ASN A 2 -20.11 8.24 -2.56
C ASN A 2 -18.63 8.23 -2.92
N VAL A 3 -17.99 7.07 -2.77
CA VAL A 3 -16.55 6.89 -2.97
C VAL A 3 -16.29 5.93 -4.13
N LEU A 4 -15.37 6.29 -5.02
CA LEU A 4 -14.83 5.41 -6.05
C LEU A 4 -13.36 5.12 -5.75
N SER A 5 -13.05 3.86 -5.51
CA SER A 5 -11.69 3.39 -5.25
C SER A 5 -11.16 2.60 -6.42
N LEU A 6 -10.02 3.01 -6.96
CA LEU A 6 -9.32 2.34 -8.05
C LEU A 6 -8.09 1.62 -7.52
N PHE A 7 -7.89 0.39 -7.97
CA PHE A 7 -6.82 -0.49 -7.44
C PHE A 7 -6.99 -0.73 -5.93
N ASP A 8 -8.20 -1.01 -5.50
CA ASP A 8 -8.66 -0.97 -4.11
C ASP A 8 -7.89 -1.91 -3.17
N GLY A 9 -7.39 -3.02 -3.68
CA GLY A 9 -6.69 -4.01 -2.88
C GLY A 9 -7.62 -4.65 -1.85
N ILE A 10 -7.27 -4.49 -0.58
CA ILE A 10 -8.03 -5.00 0.58
C ILE A 10 -8.84 -3.90 1.29
N SER A 11 -9.27 -2.88 0.57
CA SER A 11 -10.07 -1.74 1.07
C SER A 11 -9.45 -0.97 2.24
N CYS A 12 -8.13 -0.77 2.21
CA CYS A 12 -7.47 0.11 3.18
C CYS A 12 -8.06 1.53 3.18
N GLY A 13 -8.52 2.02 2.01
CA GLY A 13 -9.18 3.32 1.88
C GLY A 13 -10.50 3.39 2.65
N GLN A 14 -11.33 2.35 2.56
CA GLN A 14 -12.60 2.27 3.29
C GLN A 14 -12.38 2.18 4.79
N LEU A 15 -11.40 1.36 5.22
CA LEU A 15 -11.00 1.29 6.63
C LEU A 15 -10.48 2.65 7.15
N ALA A 16 -9.75 3.39 6.33
CA ALA A 16 -9.23 4.70 6.68
C ALA A 16 -10.35 5.75 6.81
N LEU A 17 -11.36 5.71 5.94
CA LEU A 17 -12.55 6.57 6.05
C LEU A 17 -13.30 6.32 7.36
N ASN A 18 -13.50 5.04 7.73
CA ASN A 18 -14.11 4.67 9.01
C ASN A 18 -13.31 5.23 10.20
N ARG A 19 -11.96 5.12 10.17
CA ARG A 19 -11.10 5.66 11.24
C ARG A 19 -11.13 7.19 11.31
N ALA A 20 -11.31 7.84 10.18
CA ALA A 20 -11.46 9.30 10.12
C ALA A 20 -12.86 9.78 10.54
N GLY A 21 -13.82 8.88 10.79
CA GLY A 21 -15.20 9.21 11.13
C GLY A 21 -16.02 9.73 9.94
N ILE A 22 -15.59 9.42 8.72
CA ILE A 22 -16.26 9.88 7.49
C ILE A 22 -17.37 8.89 7.11
N GLU A 23 -18.60 9.39 7.02
CA GLU A 23 -19.75 8.60 6.61
C GLU A 23 -19.72 8.31 5.09
N VAL A 24 -19.76 7.04 4.74
CA VAL A 24 -19.76 6.54 3.36
C VAL A 24 -21.14 5.96 3.03
N ASN A 25 -21.83 6.53 2.05
CA ASN A 25 -23.13 6.04 1.61
C ASN A 25 -22.98 4.82 0.68
N ASN A 26 -22.09 4.94 -0.31
CA ASN A 26 -21.77 3.86 -1.23
C ASN A 26 -20.25 3.85 -1.52
N TYR A 27 -19.69 2.66 -1.57
CA TYR A 27 -18.29 2.44 -1.90
C TYR A 27 -18.18 1.52 -3.13
N TYR A 28 -17.59 2.05 -4.19
CA TYR A 28 -17.38 1.37 -5.46
C TYR A 28 -15.90 1.06 -5.60
N ALA A 29 -15.55 -0.22 -5.73
CA ALA A 29 -14.16 -0.68 -5.75
C ALA A 29 -13.80 -1.35 -7.08
N SER A 30 -12.73 -0.89 -7.72
CA SER A 30 -12.13 -1.57 -8.85
C SER A 30 -10.90 -2.35 -8.40
N GLU A 31 -10.99 -3.67 -8.40
CA GLU A 31 -9.94 -4.63 -8.07
C GLU A 31 -10.13 -5.90 -8.90
N ILE A 32 -9.03 -6.57 -9.27
CA ILE A 32 -9.03 -7.80 -10.07
C ILE A 32 -8.54 -9.04 -9.31
N LYS A 33 -7.84 -8.84 -8.19
CA LYS A 33 -7.31 -9.94 -7.38
C LYS A 33 -8.42 -10.55 -6.54
N LYS A 34 -8.90 -11.73 -6.91
CA LYS A 34 -10.01 -12.41 -6.22
C LYS A 34 -9.81 -12.55 -4.71
N TYR A 35 -8.57 -12.81 -4.25
CA TYR A 35 -8.29 -12.93 -2.82
C TYR A 35 -8.31 -11.58 -2.10
N ALA A 36 -7.99 -10.47 -2.76
CA ALA A 36 -8.14 -9.13 -2.21
C ALA A 36 -9.63 -8.77 -2.08
N ILE A 37 -10.40 -9.00 -3.15
CA ILE A 37 -11.86 -8.84 -3.15
C ILE A 37 -12.51 -9.65 -2.02
N LYS A 38 -12.05 -10.89 -1.76
CA LYS A 38 -12.56 -11.72 -0.67
C LYS A 38 -12.38 -11.05 0.70
N VAL A 39 -11.23 -10.43 0.95
CA VAL A 39 -10.98 -9.67 2.20
C VAL A 39 -11.90 -8.47 2.28
N THR A 40 -12.02 -7.70 1.20
CA THR A 40 -12.95 -6.55 1.14
C THR A 40 -14.37 -6.97 1.48
N GLN A 41 -14.91 -8.01 0.81
CA GLN A 41 -16.30 -8.44 1.02
C GLN A 41 -16.55 -9.03 2.42
N LYS A 42 -15.52 -9.56 3.09
CA LYS A 42 -15.61 -10.00 4.48
C LYS A 42 -15.80 -8.84 5.45
N HIS A 43 -15.03 -7.77 5.28
CA HIS A 43 -15.04 -6.62 6.19
C HIS A 43 -16.06 -5.56 5.81
N PHE A 44 -16.37 -5.46 4.54
CA PHE A 44 -17.27 -4.47 3.93
C PHE A 44 -18.18 -5.13 2.89
N PRO A 45 -19.18 -5.90 3.32
CA PRO A 45 -20.04 -6.69 2.43
C PRO A 45 -20.82 -5.84 1.42
N ASP A 46 -21.11 -4.59 1.74
CA ASP A 46 -21.87 -3.66 0.90
C ASP A 46 -21.00 -3.00 -0.19
N THR A 47 -19.70 -3.30 -0.25
CA THR A 47 -18.81 -2.78 -1.30
C THR A 47 -19.21 -3.32 -2.66
N ILE A 48 -19.42 -2.41 -3.61
CA ILE A 48 -19.79 -2.76 -4.98
C ILE A 48 -18.53 -2.94 -5.82
N GLN A 49 -18.27 -4.18 -6.25
CA GLN A 49 -17.09 -4.53 -7.07
C GLN A 49 -17.32 -4.20 -8.54
N LEU A 50 -16.39 -3.45 -9.14
CA LEU A 50 -16.46 -2.98 -10.52
C LEU A 50 -15.58 -3.80 -11.48
N GLY A 51 -14.65 -4.63 -10.96
CA GLY A 51 -13.70 -5.39 -11.77
C GLY A 51 -12.53 -4.56 -12.28
N ASP A 52 -12.16 -4.81 -13.55
CA ASP A 52 -10.99 -4.19 -14.18
C ASP A 52 -11.21 -2.69 -14.44
N VAL A 53 -10.32 -1.86 -13.92
CA VAL A 53 -10.32 -0.40 -14.07
C VAL A 53 -10.34 0.06 -15.54
N THR A 54 -9.72 -0.69 -16.43
CA THR A 54 -9.69 -0.38 -17.87
C THR A 54 -11.06 -0.50 -18.54
N LYS A 55 -12.01 -1.19 -17.87
CA LYS A 55 -13.40 -1.37 -18.32
C LYS A 55 -14.36 -0.41 -17.63
N VAL A 56 -13.92 0.27 -16.59
CA VAL A 56 -14.73 1.25 -15.86
C VAL A 56 -14.77 2.56 -16.64
N LYS A 57 -15.99 3.09 -16.86
CA LYS A 57 -16.24 4.44 -17.41
C LYS A 57 -17.34 5.11 -16.58
N TYR A 58 -17.25 6.43 -16.45
CA TYR A 58 -18.31 7.21 -15.78
C TYR A 58 -18.87 8.23 -16.74
N LYS A 59 -20.20 8.28 -16.83
CA LYS A 59 -20.91 9.28 -17.61
C LYS A 59 -22.28 9.55 -16.99
N ASP A 60 -22.61 10.81 -16.79
CA ASP A 60 -23.94 11.31 -16.38
C ASP A 60 -24.51 10.58 -15.15
N GLY A 61 -23.68 10.34 -14.13
CA GLY A 61 -24.07 9.66 -12.89
C GLY A 61 -24.20 8.14 -13.01
N VAL A 62 -23.65 7.55 -14.07
CA VAL A 62 -23.66 6.10 -14.32
C VAL A 62 -22.25 5.58 -14.47
N LEU A 63 -21.90 4.53 -13.71
CA LEU A 63 -20.72 3.70 -13.94
C LEU A 63 -21.06 2.58 -14.93
N TYR A 64 -20.25 2.48 -15.96
CA TYR A 64 -20.27 1.39 -16.93
C TYR A 64 -19.11 0.46 -16.63
N THR A 65 -19.38 -0.82 -16.52
CA THR A 65 -18.40 -1.87 -16.19
C THR A 65 -18.59 -3.07 -17.13
N GLU A 66 -17.68 -4.03 -17.08
CA GLU A 66 -17.86 -5.30 -17.81
C GLU A 66 -19.08 -6.10 -17.33
N ASN A 67 -19.57 -5.85 -16.10
CA ASN A 67 -20.71 -6.53 -15.51
C ASN A 67 -22.04 -5.77 -15.69
N GLY A 68 -22.02 -4.62 -16.40
CA GLY A 68 -23.21 -3.83 -16.68
C GLY A 68 -23.10 -2.37 -16.25
N LYS A 69 -24.27 -1.75 -16.05
CA LYS A 69 -24.41 -0.33 -15.70
C LYS A 69 -24.92 -0.18 -14.28
N ILE A 70 -24.35 0.76 -13.52
CA ILE A 70 -24.72 1.06 -12.14
C ILE A 70 -25.01 2.55 -12.04
N LYS A 71 -26.25 2.92 -11.67
CA LYS A 71 -26.59 4.30 -11.39
C LYS A 71 -26.02 4.68 -10.01
N VAL A 72 -25.06 5.60 -10.00
CA VAL A 72 -24.29 5.96 -8.79
C VAL A 72 -24.50 7.43 -8.39
N GLY A 73 -25.05 8.25 -9.29
CA GLY A 73 -25.12 9.69 -9.08
C GLY A 73 -23.74 10.33 -9.05
N LYS A 74 -23.59 11.37 -8.24
CA LYS A 74 -22.30 12.06 -8.05
C LYS A 74 -21.37 11.21 -7.20
N ILE A 75 -20.13 11.05 -7.67
CA ILE A 75 -19.01 10.53 -6.86
C ILE A 75 -18.34 11.74 -6.18
N ASN A 76 -18.25 11.71 -4.87
CA ASN A 76 -17.68 12.80 -4.09
C ASN A 76 -16.16 12.66 -3.91
N LEU A 77 -15.68 11.43 -3.76
CA LEU A 77 -14.28 11.13 -3.51
C LEU A 77 -13.78 10.03 -4.46
N LEU A 78 -12.70 10.32 -5.18
CA LEU A 78 -11.94 9.34 -5.96
C LEU A 78 -10.62 9.04 -5.26
N ILE A 79 -10.36 7.78 -4.95
CA ILE A 79 -9.09 7.35 -4.35
C ILE A 79 -8.43 6.26 -5.19
N GLY A 80 -7.10 6.16 -5.11
CA GLY A 80 -6.39 5.08 -5.78
C GLY A 80 -4.87 5.11 -5.56
N GLY A 81 -4.25 3.94 -5.71
CA GLY A 81 -2.82 3.75 -5.73
C GLY A 81 -2.42 2.99 -7.00
N SER A 82 -2.10 3.71 -8.08
CA SER A 82 -1.76 3.04 -9.33
C SER A 82 -0.48 2.21 -9.21
N PRO A 83 -0.41 1.01 -9.83
CA PRO A 83 0.79 0.17 -9.76
C PRO A 83 2.07 0.90 -10.14
N CYS A 84 3.06 0.89 -9.24
CA CYS A 84 4.28 1.68 -9.29
C CYS A 84 5.43 1.07 -10.12
N GLN A 85 5.19 0.04 -10.93
CA GLN A 85 6.26 -0.79 -11.49
C GLN A 85 7.28 -0.02 -12.34
N ASN A 86 6.95 1.14 -12.90
CA ASN A 86 7.83 1.98 -13.69
C ASN A 86 8.37 3.22 -12.95
N PHE A 87 7.87 3.51 -11.76
CA PHE A 87 8.28 4.69 -10.97
C PHE A 87 9.24 4.35 -9.82
N SER A 88 9.26 3.09 -9.36
CA SER A 88 9.99 2.69 -8.18
C SER A 88 11.52 2.84 -8.33
N THR A 89 12.12 3.69 -7.50
CA THR A 89 13.58 3.83 -7.39
C THR A 89 14.27 2.55 -6.91
N ALA A 90 13.56 1.67 -6.19
CA ALA A 90 14.07 0.35 -5.79
C ALA A 90 14.36 -0.56 -7.00
N ARG A 91 13.71 -0.35 -8.13
CA ARG A 91 13.98 -1.01 -9.41
C ARG A 91 15.10 -0.36 -10.22
N ALA A 92 15.37 0.92 -9.99
CA ALA A 92 16.40 1.67 -10.71
C ALA A 92 17.79 1.02 -10.60
N CYS A 93 18.05 0.30 -9.52
CA CYS A 93 19.30 -0.43 -9.32
C CYS A 93 19.43 -1.68 -10.18
N MET A 94 18.35 -2.16 -10.79
CA MET A 94 18.33 -3.43 -11.53
C MET A 94 17.88 -3.31 -13.00
N TYR A 95 17.09 -2.28 -13.37
CA TYR A 95 16.50 -2.14 -14.71
C TYR A 95 16.39 -0.67 -15.11
N LYS A 96 16.38 -0.42 -16.44
CA LYS A 96 16.09 0.89 -17.00
C LYS A 96 14.66 1.30 -16.61
N ILE A 97 14.49 2.48 -16.01
CA ILE A 97 13.18 3.00 -15.62
C ILE A 97 12.68 3.91 -16.74
N ASP A 98 11.59 3.53 -17.37
CA ASP A 98 10.99 4.28 -18.50
C ASP A 98 10.01 5.38 -18.02
N GLY A 99 9.82 5.54 -16.70
CA GLY A 99 8.91 6.54 -16.13
C GLY A 99 7.48 6.39 -16.69
N LEU A 100 6.85 7.51 -17.03
CA LEU A 100 5.50 7.54 -17.63
C LEU A 100 5.43 6.97 -19.06
N LYS A 101 6.55 6.80 -19.74
CA LYS A 101 6.60 6.28 -21.12
C LYS A 101 6.52 4.74 -21.20
N GLY A 102 6.64 4.04 -20.09
CA GLY A 102 6.61 2.57 -20.08
C GLY A 102 5.18 2.00 -20.12
N ASP A 103 4.99 0.82 -20.71
CA ASP A 103 3.70 0.13 -20.82
C ASP A 103 2.96 -0.05 -19.48
N LYS A 104 3.69 -0.12 -18.37
CA LYS A 104 3.12 -0.28 -17.03
C LYS A 104 2.61 1.02 -16.41
N SER A 105 2.85 2.16 -17.06
CA SER A 105 2.28 3.45 -16.67
C SER A 105 0.87 3.65 -17.21
N LYS A 106 0.39 2.77 -18.08
CA LYS A 106 -0.97 2.82 -18.65
C LYS A 106 -2.04 2.91 -17.56
N LEU A 107 -1.86 2.22 -16.44
CA LEU A 107 -2.82 2.23 -15.33
C LEU A 107 -2.89 3.56 -14.59
N PHE A 108 -1.80 4.35 -14.57
CA PHE A 108 -1.87 5.73 -14.09
C PHE A 108 -2.75 6.61 -15.00
N TYR A 109 -2.65 6.44 -16.31
CA TYR A 109 -3.51 7.17 -17.26
C TYR A 109 -4.97 6.77 -17.14
N GLU A 110 -5.28 5.51 -16.75
CA GLU A 110 -6.64 5.11 -16.40
C GLU A 110 -7.18 5.87 -15.18
N TYR A 111 -6.35 6.05 -14.14
CA TYR A 111 -6.72 6.90 -13.01
C TYR A 111 -7.03 8.34 -13.45
N LEU A 112 -6.16 8.94 -14.28
CA LEU A 112 -6.37 10.30 -14.81
C LEU A 112 -7.63 10.41 -15.67
N ARG A 113 -7.89 9.41 -16.50
CA ARG A 113 -9.10 9.36 -17.34
C ARG A 113 -10.36 9.36 -16.48
N ILE A 114 -10.40 8.46 -15.49
CA ILE A 114 -11.53 8.36 -14.57
C ILE A 114 -11.67 9.62 -13.71
N LEU A 115 -10.57 10.21 -13.25
CA LEU A 115 -10.59 11.49 -12.52
C LEU A 115 -11.26 12.60 -13.33
N LYS A 116 -10.96 12.69 -14.64
CA LYS A 116 -11.59 13.66 -15.55
C LYS A 116 -13.08 13.35 -15.83
N GLU A 117 -13.40 12.07 -16.02
CA GLU A 117 -14.79 11.64 -16.28
C GLU A 117 -15.68 11.89 -15.06
N VAL A 118 -15.20 11.56 -13.87
CA VAL A 118 -15.95 11.66 -12.59
C VAL A 118 -16.03 13.10 -12.10
N ASN A 119 -14.95 13.88 -12.26
CA ASN A 119 -14.80 15.22 -11.70
C ASN A 119 -15.29 15.31 -10.23
N PRO A 120 -14.69 14.55 -9.31
CA PRO A 120 -15.14 14.45 -7.93
C PRO A 120 -14.84 15.73 -7.14
N ASP A 121 -15.50 15.91 -5.98
CA ASP A 121 -15.20 17.00 -5.06
C ASP A 121 -13.76 16.90 -4.54
N TYR A 122 -13.35 15.66 -4.19
CA TYR A 122 -12.02 15.35 -3.66
C TYR A 122 -11.41 14.16 -4.37
N PHE A 123 -10.09 14.14 -4.44
CA PHE A 123 -9.34 12.97 -4.90
C PHE A 123 -8.11 12.71 -4.03
N LEU A 124 -7.65 11.46 -4.02
CA LEU A 124 -6.38 11.03 -3.44
C LEU A 124 -5.73 10.02 -4.37
N LEU A 125 -4.52 10.34 -4.83
CA LEU A 125 -3.63 9.40 -5.52
C LEU A 125 -2.40 9.14 -4.65
N GLU A 126 -2.08 7.87 -4.42
CA GLU A 126 -0.83 7.44 -3.77
C GLU A 126 0.12 6.84 -4.79
N ASN A 127 1.43 7.09 -4.61
CA ASN A 127 2.46 6.34 -5.33
C ASN A 127 3.79 6.33 -4.56
N VAL A 128 4.72 5.51 -5.03
CA VAL A 128 6.06 5.41 -4.44
C VAL A 128 6.88 6.68 -4.69
N LYS A 129 7.91 6.91 -3.85
CA LYS A 129 8.93 7.91 -4.12
C LYS A 129 9.60 7.63 -5.48
N MET A 130 9.66 8.65 -6.33
CA MET A 130 10.11 8.58 -7.72
C MET A 130 11.15 9.64 -8.05
N LYS A 131 11.67 9.62 -9.27
CA LYS A 131 12.56 10.66 -9.78
C LYS A 131 11.86 12.01 -9.91
N LYS A 132 12.61 13.09 -9.80
CA LYS A 132 12.10 14.47 -9.85
C LYS A 132 11.27 14.74 -11.11
N GLU A 133 11.75 14.28 -12.27
CA GLU A 133 11.07 14.49 -13.55
C GLU A 133 9.65 13.87 -13.53
N SER A 134 9.53 12.62 -13.08
CA SER A 134 8.21 11.96 -12.96
C SER A 134 7.32 12.61 -11.90
N TYR A 135 7.89 13.07 -10.80
CA TYR A 135 7.16 13.79 -9.76
C TYR A 135 6.56 15.10 -10.29
N GLU A 136 7.35 15.91 -10.99
CA GLU A 136 6.87 17.18 -11.57
C GLU A 136 5.84 16.94 -12.68
N GLU A 137 6.00 15.87 -13.44
CA GLU A 137 5.02 15.49 -14.47
C GLU A 137 3.68 15.11 -13.85
N LEU A 138 3.66 14.32 -12.75
CA LEU A 138 2.44 13.99 -12.01
C LEU A 138 1.80 15.26 -11.40
N ASN A 139 2.61 16.15 -10.80
CA ASN A 139 2.12 17.43 -10.29
C ASN A 139 1.38 18.23 -11.38
N SER A 140 1.94 18.26 -12.59
CA SER A 140 1.33 18.96 -13.73
C SER A 140 0.00 18.34 -14.16
N TYR A 141 -0.08 17.00 -14.25
CA TYR A 141 -1.31 16.30 -14.61
C TYR A 141 -2.43 16.43 -13.59
N LEU A 142 -2.08 16.44 -12.30
CA LEU A 142 -3.05 16.46 -11.19
C LEU A 142 -3.39 17.88 -10.71
N GLY A 143 -2.60 18.88 -11.12
CA GLY A 143 -2.80 20.28 -10.73
C GLY A 143 -2.48 20.59 -9.27
N VAL A 144 -1.88 19.63 -8.55
CA VAL A 144 -1.49 19.75 -7.13
C VAL A 144 -0.08 19.20 -6.91
N LYS A 145 0.60 19.70 -5.88
CA LYS A 145 1.90 19.15 -5.47
C LYS A 145 1.71 17.95 -4.55
N GLY A 146 2.43 16.87 -4.85
CA GLY A 146 2.45 15.68 -4.00
C GLY A 146 3.18 15.93 -2.68
N ILE A 147 2.66 15.36 -1.60
CA ILE A 147 3.25 15.42 -0.25
C ILE A 147 3.90 14.09 0.05
N LEU A 148 5.18 14.10 0.48
CA LEU A 148 5.88 12.91 0.90
C LEU A 148 5.58 12.63 2.38
N ILE A 149 4.99 11.48 2.68
CA ILE A 149 4.76 11.02 4.06
C ILE A 149 5.40 9.65 4.22
N ASP A 150 6.16 9.46 5.32
CA ASP A 150 6.69 8.15 5.69
C ASP A 150 5.77 7.50 6.73
N SER A 151 5.34 6.28 6.46
CA SER A 151 4.54 5.49 7.40
C SER A 151 5.24 5.29 8.75
N ALA A 152 6.56 5.46 8.81
CA ALA A 152 7.32 5.39 10.05
C ALA A 152 6.84 6.37 11.14
N LEU A 153 6.13 7.42 10.76
CA LEU A 153 5.53 8.37 11.71
C LEU A 153 4.35 7.76 12.50
N VAL A 154 3.63 6.82 11.89
CA VAL A 154 2.42 6.21 12.48
C VAL A 154 2.49 4.69 12.63
N SER A 155 3.63 4.08 12.26
CA SER A 155 3.88 2.65 12.28
C SER A 155 5.35 2.36 12.59
N PHE A 156 5.69 1.13 12.84
CA PHE A 156 7.09 0.69 12.90
C PHE A 156 7.70 0.35 11.53
N GLN A 157 7.00 0.65 10.41
CA GLN A 157 7.47 0.39 9.04
C GLN A 157 7.99 1.68 8.37
N LYS A 158 9.22 1.66 7.85
CA LYS A 158 9.74 2.70 6.96
C LYS A 158 9.15 2.53 5.56
N ARG A 159 8.14 3.34 5.23
CA ARG A 159 7.41 3.27 3.94
C ARG A 159 7.11 4.67 3.43
N PRO A 160 8.09 5.38 2.85
CA PRO A 160 7.85 6.69 2.25
C PRO A 160 7.00 6.56 0.98
N ARG A 161 5.92 7.37 0.90
CA ARG A 161 4.99 7.46 -0.23
C ARG A 161 4.67 8.91 -0.53
N ILE A 162 4.32 9.18 -1.77
CA ILE A 162 3.86 10.50 -2.22
C ILE A 162 2.36 10.43 -2.41
N TYR A 163 1.69 11.44 -1.88
CA TYR A 163 0.23 11.58 -1.91
C TYR A 163 -0.14 12.87 -2.64
N TRP A 164 -0.92 12.78 -3.70
CA TRP A 164 -1.48 13.92 -4.42
C TRP A 164 -2.96 14.00 -4.11
N SER A 165 -3.41 15.15 -3.64
CA SER A 165 -4.81 15.35 -3.28
C SER A 165 -5.16 16.83 -3.28
N ASN A 166 -6.45 17.14 -3.54
CA ASN A 166 -7.05 18.44 -3.33
C ASN A 166 -7.84 18.55 -2.01
N ILE A 167 -7.76 17.53 -1.15
CA ILE A 167 -8.30 17.62 0.23
C ILE A 167 -7.59 18.79 0.93
N PRO A 168 -8.32 19.68 1.60
CA PRO A 168 -7.70 20.83 2.25
C PRO A 168 -6.90 20.43 3.51
N ASN A 169 -5.93 21.27 3.88
CA ASN A 169 -5.19 21.21 5.15
C ASN A 169 -4.45 19.86 5.41
N ILE A 170 -4.02 19.17 4.37
CA ILE A 170 -3.20 17.96 4.56
C ILE A 170 -1.88 18.36 5.22
N THR A 171 -1.59 17.74 6.37
CA THR A 171 -0.35 17.92 7.12
C THR A 171 0.44 16.60 7.17
N ILE A 172 1.71 16.69 7.54
CA ILE A 172 2.50 15.50 7.88
C ILE A 172 2.07 15.05 9.29
N PRO A 173 1.75 13.76 9.50
CA PRO A 173 1.42 13.24 10.82
C PRO A 173 2.54 13.49 11.84
N GLU A 174 2.18 13.72 13.09
CA GLU A 174 3.14 13.70 14.19
C GLU A 174 3.75 12.30 14.35
N ASP A 175 5.03 12.23 14.72
CA ASP A 175 5.69 10.95 15.00
C ASP A 175 5.16 10.36 16.31
N LYS A 176 4.45 9.23 16.17
CA LYS A 176 3.93 8.46 17.31
C LYS A 176 5.03 7.67 18.05
N ASN A 177 6.27 7.72 17.57
CA ASN A 177 7.43 7.01 18.14
C ASN A 177 7.22 5.49 18.31
N ILE A 178 6.43 4.88 17.42
CA ILE A 178 6.12 3.44 17.46
C ILE A 178 7.39 2.62 17.23
N ASN A 179 7.78 1.82 18.22
CA ASN A 179 8.97 0.98 18.15
C ASN A 179 8.59 -0.46 17.78
N PHE A 180 9.28 -1.06 16.82
CA PHE A 180 9.06 -2.44 16.41
C PHE A 180 9.27 -3.43 17.57
N GLN A 181 10.19 -3.16 18.49
CA GLN A 181 10.47 -4.05 19.62
C GLN A 181 9.26 -4.26 20.54
N ASP A 182 8.35 -3.29 20.61
CA ASP A 182 7.13 -3.39 21.44
C ASP A 182 6.06 -4.30 20.78
N TYR A 183 6.21 -4.60 19.49
CA TYR A 183 5.26 -5.38 18.70
C TYR A 183 5.85 -6.69 18.16
N LYS A 184 7.15 -6.88 18.33
CA LYS A 184 7.85 -8.05 17.82
C LYS A 184 7.40 -9.32 18.52
N ASP A 185 6.96 -10.32 17.75
CA ASP A 185 6.62 -11.62 18.27
C ASP A 185 7.87 -12.38 18.73
N THR A 186 7.81 -12.97 19.92
CA THR A 186 8.91 -13.67 20.57
C THR A 186 8.60 -15.12 20.91
N ASP A 187 7.34 -15.56 20.76
CA ASP A 187 6.97 -16.96 20.94
C ASP A 187 7.69 -17.84 19.92
N TYR A 188 8.46 -18.79 20.39
CA TYR A 188 9.34 -19.62 19.57
C TYR A 188 8.56 -20.44 18.54
N ASP A 189 7.52 -21.17 18.98
CA ASP A 189 6.78 -22.09 18.14
C ASP A 189 5.96 -21.34 17.07
N TYR A 190 5.37 -20.21 17.45
CA TYR A 190 4.68 -19.33 16.50
C TYR A 190 5.66 -18.72 15.49
N CYS A 191 6.77 -18.20 15.95
CA CYS A 191 7.78 -17.57 15.10
C CYS A 191 8.43 -18.57 14.14
N ASN A 192 8.64 -19.83 14.57
CA ASN A 192 9.23 -20.86 13.73
C ASN A 192 8.37 -21.23 12.52
N GLN A 193 7.07 -20.97 12.54
CA GLN A 193 6.19 -21.13 11.37
C GLN A 193 6.59 -20.21 10.20
N PHE A 194 7.31 -19.12 10.48
CA PHE A 194 7.79 -18.15 9.50
C PHE A 194 9.28 -18.25 9.23
N ASN A 195 9.90 -19.36 9.60
CA ASN A 195 11.33 -19.56 9.44
C ASN A 195 11.75 -19.47 7.97
N VAL A 196 12.99 -19.15 7.76
CA VAL A 196 13.56 -18.88 6.44
C VAL A 196 14.73 -19.80 6.20
N LYS A 197 14.71 -20.50 5.08
CA LYS A 197 15.84 -21.34 4.66
C LYS A 197 17.12 -20.51 4.61
N ARG A 198 18.18 -20.97 5.25
CA ARG A 198 19.50 -20.37 5.18
C ARG A 198 20.07 -20.53 3.76
N THR A 199 20.32 -19.41 3.14
CA THR A 199 20.98 -19.31 1.84
C THR A 199 22.29 -18.55 2.02
N PRO A 200 23.27 -18.63 1.10
CA PRO A 200 24.54 -17.90 1.24
C PRO A 200 24.35 -16.38 1.50
N SER A 201 23.31 -15.76 0.93
CA SER A 201 23.04 -14.34 1.18
C SER A 201 22.47 -14.08 2.58
N ARG A 202 21.72 -15.01 3.15
CA ARG A 202 21.20 -14.93 4.52
C ARG A 202 22.27 -15.23 5.55
N GLU A 203 23.16 -16.19 5.28
CA GLU A 203 24.35 -16.42 6.09
C GLU A 203 25.24 -15.17 6.17
N LYS A 204 25.44 -14.48 5.03
CA LYS A 204 26.15 -13.20 5.04
C LYS A 204 25.46 -12.14 5.88
N MET A 205 24.12 -12.06 5.83
CA MET A 205 23.36 -11.16 6.68
C MET A 205 23.59 -11.48 8.16
N TRP A 206 23.51 -12.75 8.55
CA TRP A 206 23.72 -13.22 9.91
C TRP A 206 25.10 -12.88 10.43
N ASN A 207 26.11 -13.12 9.61
CA ASN A 207 27.51 -12.85 9.98
C ASN A 207 27.88 -11.37 10.02
N ASN A 208 27.11 -10.49 9.36
CA ASN A 208 27.35 -9.04 9.34
C ASN A 208 26.56 -8.25 10.39
N GLY A 209 25.78 -8.92 11.24
CA GLY A 209 25.02 -8.29 12.31
C GLY A 209 23.82 -7.47 11.87
N GLN A 210 23.45 -6.46 12.64
CA GLN A 210 22.21 -5.71 12.49
C GLN A 210 22.23 -4.70 11.33
N GLY A 211 21.04 -4.46 10.79
CA GLY A 211 20.82 -3.45 9.76
C GLY A 211 21.05 -3.95 8.32
N ARG A 212 21.04 -3.00 7.38
CA ARG A 212 21.25 -3.27 5.96
C ARG A 212 22.70 -2.98 5.58
N ASN A 213 23.41 -3.99 5.11
CA ASN A 213 24.70 -3.78 4.49
C ASN A 213 24.50 -3.34 3.03
N SER A 214 24.91 -2.11 2.70
CA SER A 214 24.76 -1.53 1.35
C SER A 214 25.61 -2.21 0.27
N THR A 215 26.71 -2.86 0.67
CA THR A 215 27.61 -3.55 -0.26
C THR A 215 27.15 -4.96 -0.60
N LEU A 216 26.36 -5.57 0.28
CA LEU A 216 25.75 -6.86 0.07
C LEU A 216 24.29 -6.66 -0.30
N LYS A 217 23.87 -7.03 -1.48
CA LYS A 217 22.45 -7.07 -1.90
C LYS A 217 21.66 -8.12 -1.06
N SER A 218 21.83 -8.10 0.25
CA SER A 218 21.31 -9.06 1.21
C SER A 218 20.07 -8.52 1.92
N CYS A 219 19.28 -9.41 2.51
CA CYS A 219 18.22 -9.04 3.42
C CYS A 219 18.80 -8.26 4.63
N ALA A 220 18.06 -7.26 5.10
CA ALA A 220 18.45 -6.56 6.32
C ALA A 220 18.14 -7.42 7.56
N ASN A 221 19.04 -7.37 8.55
CA ASN A 221 18.75 -7.88 9.89
C ASN A 221 18.05 -6.76 10.70
N VAL A 222 16.85 -7.02 11.18
CA VAL A 222 16.05 -6.06 11.93
C VAL A 222 15.72 -6.52 13.36
N THR A 223 16.43 -7.55 13.84
CA THR A 223 16.18 -8.17 15.16
C THR A 223 16.12 -7.16 16.29
N ASN A 224 17.05 -6.20 16.32
CA ASN A 224 17.12 -5.15 17.36
C ASN A 224 16.82 -3.74 16.78
N SER A 225 16.19 -3.66 15.63
CA SER A 225 15.86 -2.37 15.01
C SER A 225 14.55 -1.82 15.57
N ASN A 226 14.48 -0.50 15.74
CA ASN A 226 13.24 0.18 16.16
C ASN A 226 12.19 0.21 15.03
N LYS A 227 12.61 0.06 13.80
CA LYS A 227 11.74 0.07 12.61
C LYS A 227 12.14 -1.04 11.65
N VAL A 228 11.16 -1.66 11.00
CA VAL A 228 11.40 -2.55 9.86
C VAL A 228 11.42 -1.75 8.55
N TYR A 229 11.94 -2.36 7.48
CA TYR A 229 11.88 -1.76 6.14
C TYR A 229 10.52 -1.97 5.49
N CYS A 230 10.32 -1.32 4.34
CA CYS A 230 9.08 -1.36 3.59
C CYS A 230 8.66 -2.80 3.25
N LEU A 231 7.44 -3.15 3.59
CA LEU A 231 6.79 -4.37 3.11
C LEU A 231 6.74 -4.36 1.57
N THR A 232 7.10 -5.47 0.98
CA THR A 232 7.02 -5.69 -0.46
C THR A 232 6.16 -6.92 -0.74
N ARG A 233 5.66 -7.07 -1.96
CA ARG A 233 4.84 -8.21 -2.39
C ARG A 233 5.51 -9.58 -2.19
N LYS A 234 6.83 -9.60 -2.13
CA LYS A 234 7.64 -10.82 -2.00
C LYS A 234 8.75 -10.58 -0.99
N GLN A 235 8.63 -11.20 0.16
CA GLN A 235 9.62 -11.08 1.23
C GLN A 235 10.84 -11.99 1.03
N ASP A 236 10.77 -12.93 0.08
CA ASP A 236 11.85 -13.85 -0.28
C ASP A 236 12.97 -13.21 -1.11
N ARG A 237 12.85 -11.92 -1.44
CA ARG A 237 13.78 -11.17 -2.29
C ARG A 237 14.19 -9.86 -1.64
N SER A 238 15.42 -9.41 -1.93
CA SER A 238 15.83 -8.05 -1.60
C SER A 238 15.32 -7.06 -2.68
N PRO A 239 14.81 -5.87 -2.30
CA PRO A 239 14.59 -5.42 -0.93
C PRO A 239 13.34 -6.05 -0.30
N ASN A 240 13.38 -6.26 1.02
CA ASN A 240 12.25 -6.73 1.81
C ASN A 240 12.20 -5.99 3.16
N SER A 241 11.24 -6.35 4.02
CA SER A 241 11.05 -5.71 5.34
C SER A 241 12.20 -5.97 6.33
N GLY A 242 13.05 -6.95 6.05
CA GLY A 242 14.10 -7.44 6.93
C GLY A 242 13.79 -8.82 7.50
N LEU A 243 14.78 -9.42 8.12
CA LEU A 243 14.69 -10.71 8.81
C LEU A 243 14.99 -10.53 10.29
N ILE A 244 14.43 -11.40 11.11
CA ILE A 244 14.62 -11.45 12.56
C ILE A 244 15.35 -12.74 12.91
N GLU A 245 16.42 -12.64 13.72
CA GLU A 245 17.19 -13.75 14.21
C GLU A 245 16.55 -14.37 15.46
N PHE A 246 16.58 -15.69 15.51
CA PHE A 246 16.48 -16.55 16.67
C PHE A 246 17.77 -17.35 16.81
N ASP A 247 17.96 -18.04 17.92
CA ASP A 247 19.21 -18.77 18.21
C ASP A 247 19.58 -19.76 17.13
N ASP A 248 18.61 -20.47 16.57
CA ASP A 248 18.79 -21.58 15.60
C ASP A 248 18.20 -21.31 14.22
N PHE A 249 17.38 -20.25 14.04
CA PHE A 249 16.80 -19.87 12.76
C PHE A 249 16.68 -18.36 12.58
N CYS A 250 16.36 -17.92 11.37
CA CYS A 250 15.81 -16.59 11.12
C CYS A 250 14.43 -16.67 10.49
N ARG A 251 13.65 -15.63 10.63
CA ARG A 251 12.28 -15.57 10.15
C ARG A 251 11.93 -14.29 9.39
N TYR A 252 10.90 -14.39 8.60
CA TYR A 252 10.15 -13.22 8.13
C TYR A 252 9.33 -12.61 9.26
N LEU A 253 8.70 -11.47 9.00
CA LEU A 253 7.64 -10.93 9.85
C LEU A 253 6.50 -11.95 9.95
N THR A 254 5.90 -12.07 11.13
CA THR A 254 4.69 -12.87 11.34
C THR A 254 3.48 -12.23 10.66
N ARG A 255 2.34 -12.92 10.62
CA ARG A 255 1.09 -12.35 10.11
C ARG A 255 0.69 -11.11 10.88
N ARG A 256 0.70 -11.20 12.22
CA ARG A 256 0.39 -10.11 13.11
C ARG A 256 1.29 -8.89 12.89
N GLU A 257 2.59 -9.10 12.76
CA GLU A 257 3.55 -8.02 12.51
C GLU A 257 3.32 -7.35 11.15
N ILE A 258 2.96 -8.10 10.11
CA ILE A 258 2.65 -7.56 8.77
C ILE A 258 1.39 -6.67 8.83
N GLU A 259 0.32 -7.12 9.48
CA GLU A 259 -0.91 -6.34 9.64
C GLU A 259 -0.66 -5.06 10.43
N LEU A 260 0.01 -5.16 11.57
CA LEU A 260 0.37 -4.01 12.39
C LEU A 260 1.30 -3.01 11.68
N ALA A 261 2.23 -3.50 10.83
CA ALA A 261 3.08 -2.63 10.01
C ALA A 261 2.28 -1.77 9.04
N GLN A 262 1.13 -2.26 8.55
CA GLN A 262 0.18 -1.50 7.73
C GLN A 262 -0.92 -0.83 8.54
N THR A 263 -0.82 -0.88 9.88
CA THR A 263 -1.84 -0.39 10.81
C THR A 263 -3.23 -1.00 10.56
N LEU A 264 -3.27 -2.24 10.08
CA LEU A 264 -4.49 -3.03 9.96
C LEU A 264 -4.91 -3.62 11.32
N PRO A 265 -6.19 -3.92 11.53
CA PRO A 265 -6.61 -4.77 12.65
C PRO A 265 -5.94 -6.14 12.58
N ILE A 266 -5.63 -6.73 13.73
CA ILE A 266 -5.12 -8.10 13.80
C ILE A 266 -6.20 -9.04 13.27
N GLY A 267 -5.81 -10.00 12.41
CA GLY A 267 -6.72 -10.95 11.79
C GLY A 267 -7.46 -10.40 10.56
N TYR A 268 -7.16 -9.19 10.10
CA TYR A 268 -7.81 -8.60 8.93
C TYR A 268 -7.63 -9.44 7.67
N THR A 269 -6.52 -10.17 7.56
CA THR A 269 -6.15 -10.97 6.38
C THR A 269 -6.14 -12.49 6.66
N ASP A 270 -6.79 -12.97 7.72
CA ASP A 270 -6.73 -14.37 8.17
C ASP A 270 -7.15 -15.39 7.10
N ASP A 271 -8.08 -15.03 6.22
CA ASP A 271 -8.55 -15.91 5.13
C ASP A 271 -7.56 -16.09 4.00
N LEU A 272 -6.42 -15.40 4.05
CA LEU A 272 -5.40 -15.48 3.02
C LEU A 272 -4.28 -16.44 3.38
N SER A 273 -3.68 -17.10 2.40
CA SER A 273 -2.37 -17.71 2.61
C SER A 273 -1.34 -16.65 2.97
N TYR A 274 -0.27 -17.04 3.68
CA TYR A 274 0.79 -16.10 4.06
C TYR A 274 1.38 -15.35 2.85
N ARG A 275 1.51 -16.02 1.70
CA ARG A 275 2.00 -15.40 0.47
C ARG A 275 1.01 -14.40 -0.13
N GLN A 276 -0.28 -14.70 -0.11
CA GLN A 276 -1.31 -13.75 -0.57
C GLN A 276 -1.37 -12.52 0.34
N MET A 277 -1.26 -12.72 1.66
CA MET A 277 -1.15 -11.65 2.63
C MET A 277 0.05 -10.74 2.34
N GLN A 278 1.24 -11.31 2.14
CA GLN A 278 2.41 -10.53 1.75
C GLN A 278 2.18 -9.70 0.48
N ASP A 279 1.49 -10.28 -0.51
CA ASP A 279 1.20 -9.61 -1.78
C ASP A 279 0.28 -8.40 -1.56
N VAL A 280 -0.86 -8.57 -0.87
CA VAL A 280 -1.81 -7.48 -0.66
C VAL A 280 -1.31 -6.42 0.32
N CYS A 281 -0.59 -6.81 1.37
CA CYS A 281 -0.01 -5.84 2.32
C CYS A 281 1.22 -5.13 1.72
N GLY A 282 1.96 -5.78 0.84
CA GLY A 282 3.07 -5.17 0.11
C GLY A 282 2.63 -4.08 -0.88
N ASP A 283 1.48 -4.28 -1.55
CA ASP A 283 0.84 -3.29 -2.43
C ASP A 283 -0.02 -2.29 -1.65
N GLY A 284 -0.58 -2.71 -0.51
CA GLY A 284 -1.56 -1.95 0.27
C GLY A 284 -1.03 -0.68 0.93
N TRP A 285 -1.94 0.11 1.46
CA TRP A 285 -1.66 1.37 2.16
C TRP A 285 -1.47 1.15 3.66
N THR A 286 -0.68 2.02 4.29
CA THR A 286 -0.69 2.16 5.76
C THR A 286 -1.93 2.97 6.13
N VAL A 287 -2.90 2.32 6.76
CA VAL A 287 -4.25 2.86 6.98
C VAL A 287 -4.24 4.18 7.74
N ASP A 288 -3.41 4.29 8.80
CA ASP A 288 -3.36 5.49 9.63
C ASP A 288 -2.81 6.72 8.90
N VAL A 289 -1.97 6.54 7.87
CA VAL A 289 -1.55 7.67 7.02
C VAL A 289 -2.73 8.19 6.20
N ILE A 290 -3.51 7.28 5.61
CA ILE A 290 -4.67 7.66 4.81
C ILE A 290 -5.77 8.27 5.69
N ALA A 291 -6.02 7.68 6.88
CA ALA A 291 -6.97 8.24 7.83
C ALA A 291 -6.56 9.65 8.30
N HIS A 292 -5.25 9.92 8.47
CA HIS A 292 -4.76 11.26 8.77
C HIS A 292 -5.05 12.25 7.63
N ILE A 293 -4.84 11.85 6.37
CA ILE A 293 -5.16 12.69 5.20
C ILE A 293 -6.66 12.98 5.14
N PHE A 294 -7.50 11.99 5.41
CA PHE A 294 -8.97 12.12 5.35
C PHE A 294 -9.57 12.99 6.45
N LYS A 295 -8.82 13.35 7.50
CA LYS A 295 -9.31 14.33 8.49
C LYS A 295 -9.60 15.72 7.90
N GLY A 296 -9.11 15.99 6.70
CA GLY A 296 -9.40 17.22 5.96
C GLY A 296 -10.72 17.20 5.18
N LEU A 297 -11.42 16.03 5.09
CA LEU A 297 -12.74 15.89 4.47
C LEU A 297 -13.83 16.35 5.44
#